data_773fb6a28e97e5cac45e2b09e90b7de6
#
_entry.id   773fb6a28e97e5cac45e2b09e90b7de6
#
_cell.length_a   1.000
_cell.length_b   1.000
_cell.length_c   1.000
_cell.angle_alpha   90.00
_cell.angle_beta   90.00
_cell.angle_gamma   90.00
#
_symmetry.space_group_name_H-M   'P 1'
#
loop_
_entity.id
_entity.type
_entity.pdbx_description
1 polymer ?
#
loop_
_entity_poly.entity_id
_entity_poly.type
_entity_poly.pdbx_seq_one_letter_code
_entity_poly.pdbx_strand_id
1 'polypeptide(L)'
;MKTKVVEAIENAKANLDQAMAGLEKITEVDAETVGYTAHKLKNYLTIVGASSELLEVCLAGHPDEQVHIWIEGLQHAIQLMSHDVSRLMFSTNGVEPKFKLEKVDMALLAFRVCNFYRRKADWKKIQVHSELQPECCFAWTDRVAVAAVLDNLMSNALKFSENGKQIWVGVRTERDQIVSTVRDEGPGFSLEDQSLLFQKGVRLSNSPTGGELSTGYGLAIAKDLVEKIGGSIGCESRPGHGATFHVRLPAFKNNC
;
A
#
# COMPACT_ATOMS: atom_id res chain seq x y z
N MET A 1 -8.57 -25.66 -13.84
CA MET A 1 -8.26 -24.30 -13.40
C MET A 1 -9.48 -23.58 -12.85
N LYS A 2 -10.62 -23.50 -13.57
CA LYS A 2 -11.88 -22.90 -13.09
C LYS A 2 -12.36 -23.45 -11.72
N THR A 3 -12.24 -24.76 -11.47
CA THR A 3 -12.69 -25.41 -10.22
C THR A 3 -11.92 -24.91 -8.99
N LYS A 4 -10.59 -24.72 -9.08
CA LYS A 4 -9.77 -24.21 -7.96
C LYS A 4 -10.05 -22.75 -7.63
N VAL A 5 -10.38 -21.93 -8.63
CA VAL A 5 -10.75 -20.52 -8.43
C VAL A 5 -12.11 -20.42 -7.75
N VAL A 6 -13.09 -21.22 -8.19
CA VAL A 6 -14.42 -21.28 -7.55
C VAL A 6 -14.31 -21.73 -6.10
N GLU A 7 -13.54 -22.77 -5.83
CA GLU A 7 -13.29 -23.28 -4.48
C GLU A 7 -12.61 -22.23 -3.57
N ALA A 8 -11.65 -21.47 -4.09
CA ALA A 8 -10.99 -20.38 -3.36
C ALA A 8 -11.97 -19.24 -3.02
N ILE A 9 -12.86 -18.87 -3.94
CA ILE A 9 -13.90 -17.86 -3.72
C ILE A 9 -14.92 -18.33 -2.68
N GLU A 10 -15.38 -19.58 -2.76
CA GLU A 10 -16.32 -20.15 -1.80
C GLU A 10 -15.71 -20.22 -0.39
N ASN A 11 -14.45 -20.60 -0.26
CA ASN A 11 -13.73 -20.60 1.02
C ASN A 11 -13.55 -19.19 1.58
N ALA A 12 -13.20 -18.21 0.74
CA ALA A 12 -13.08 -16.82 1.17
C ALA A 12 -14.42 -16.25 1.66
N LYS A 13 -15.52 -16.56 0.95
CA LYS A 13 -16.89 -16.18 1.34
C LYS A 13 -17.27 -16.81 2.67
N ALA A 14 -17.08 -18.11 2.84
CA ALA A 14 -17.40 -18.82 4.09
C ALA A 14 -16.63 -18.25 5.30
N ASN A 15 -15.35 -17.91 5.11
CA ASN A 15 -14.54 -17.28 6.16
C ASN A 15 -15.04 -15.87 6.53
N LEU A 16 -15.49 -15.09 5.53
CA LEU A 16 -16.07 -13.76 5.75
C LEU A 16 -17.40 -13.84 6.51
N ASP A 17 -18.30 -14.75 6.10
CA ASP A 17 -19.59 -15.00 6.76
C ASP A 17 -19.39 -15.44 8.22
N GLN A 18 -18.38 -16.28 8.49
CA GLN A 18 -18.04 -16.70 9.86
C GLN A 18 -17.51 -15.53 10.71
N ALA A 19 -16.71 -14.64 10.11
CA ALA A 19 -16.22 -13.43 10.78
C ALA A 19 -17.37 -12.48 11.12
N MET A 20 -18.32 -12.27 10.20
CA MET A 20 -19.50 -11.43 10.43
C MET A 20 -20.40 -11.99 11.52
N ALA A 21 -20.67 -13.30 11.51
CA ALA A 21 -21.46 -13.96 12.57
C ALA A 21 -20.78 -13.90 13.94
N GLY A 22 -19.46 -13.81 13.99
CA GLY A 22 -18.70 -13.59 15.21
C GLY A 22 -18.88 -12.18 15.77
N LEU A 23 -18.96 -11.17 14.91
CA LEU A 23 -19.19 -9.76 15.28
C LEU A 23 -20.61 -9.52 15.82
N GLU A 24 -21.62 -10.17 15.25
CA GLU A 24 -23.02 -10.04 15.70
C GLU A 24 -23.28 -10.59 17.11
N LYS A 25 -22.40 -11.45 17.64
CA LYS A 25 -22.52 -12.05 18.97
C LYS A 25 -21.90 -11.22 20.10
N ILE A 26 -21.27 -10.09 19.79
CA ILE A 26 -20.60 -9.25 20.79
C ILE A 26 -21.64 -8.33 21.46
N THR A 27 -22.17 -8.75 22.60
CA THR A 27 -23.13 -7.96 23.40
C THR A 27 -22.49 -7.14 24.53
N GLU A 28 -21.29 -7.51 24.98
CA GLU A 28 -20.44 -6.73 25.89
C GLU A 28 -19.00 -6.73 25.36
N VAL A 29 -18.48 -5.54 25.07
CA VAL A 29 -17.18 -5.36 24.40
C VAL A 29 -16.13 -5.10 25.46
N ASP A 30 -15.44 -6.14 25.93
CA ASP A 30 -14.18 -5.96 26.65
C ASP A 30 -12.98 -5.87 25.67
N ALA A 31 -11.88 -5.27 26.14
CA ALA A 31 -10.70 -5.05 25.32
C ALA A 31 -10.05 -6.35 24.83
N GLU A 32 -10.16 -7.45 25.59
CA GLU A 32 -9.58 -8.75 25.25
C GLU A 32 -10.38 -9.42 24.13
N THR A 33 -11.71 -9.39 24.20
CA THR A 33 -12.60 -9.90 23.15
C THR A 33 -12.42 -9.14 21.84
N VAL A 34 -12.29 -7.81 21.88
CA VAL A 34 -12.01 -7.01 20.68
C VAL A 34 -10.64 -7.35 20.10
N GLY A 35 -9.61 -7.48 20.91
CA GLY A 35 -8.26 -7.86 20.47
C GLY A 35 -8.24 -9.23 19.79
N TYR A 36 -8.89 -10.22 20.37
CA TYR A 36 -9.00 -11.56 19.80
C TYR A 36 -9.76 -11.57 18.47
N THR A 37 -10.89 -10.85 18.41
CA THR A 37 -11.72 -10.74 17.20
C THR A 37 -10.97 -10.02 16.08
N ALA A 38 -10.27 -8.93 16.40
CA ALA A 38 -9.45 -8.20 15.44
C ALA A 38 -8.31 -9.08 14.91
N HIS A 39 -7.67 -9.91 15.74
CA HIS A 39 -6.65 -10.86 15.28
C HIS A 39 -7.23 -11.90 14.30
N LYS A 40 -8.42 -12.43 14.58
CA LYS A 40 -9.12 -13.34 13.65
C LYS A 40 -9.46 -12.66 12.33
N LEU A 41 -10.00 -11.44 12.38
CA LEU A 41 -10.30 -10.65 11.18
C LEU A 41 -9.06 -10.41 10.33
N LYS A 42 -7.92 -10.07 10.95
CA LYS A 42 -6.65 -9.91 10.25
C LYS A 42 -6.24 -11.19 9.50
N ASN A 43 -6.41 -12.36 10.13
CA ASN A 43 -6.10 -13.64 9.48
C ASN A 43 -7.04 -13.90 8.28
N TYR A 44 -8.33 -13.62 8.41
CA TYR A 44 -9.28 -13.77 7.29
C TYR A 44 -8.95 -12.81 6.14
N LEU A 45 -8.63 -11.56 6.44
CA LEU A 45 -8.22 -10.59 5.43
C LEU A 45 -6.94 -11.01 4.70
N THR A 46 -6.00 -11.65 5.40
CA THR A 46 -4.79 -12.22 4.78
C THR A 46 -5.15 -13.32 3.77
N ILE A 47 -6.10 -14.21 4.13
CA ILE A 47 -6.55 -15.30 3.24
C ILE A 47 -7.28 -14.74 2.02
N VAL A 48 -8.19 -13.77 2.24
CA VAL A 48 -8.95 -13.13 1.15
C VAL A 48 -8.01 -12.34 0.24
N GLY A 49 -6.99 -11.68 0.80
CA GLY A 49 -5.93 -10.98 0.05
C GLY A 49 -5.17 -11.93 -0.87
N ALA A 50 -4.65 -13.04 -0.32
CA ALA A 50 -3.97 -14.06 -1.11
C ALA A 50 -4.86 -14.65 -2.21
N SER A 51 -6.17 -14.85 -1.92
CA SER A 51 -7.13 -15.34 -2.92
C SER A 51 -7.37 -14.31 -4.04
N SER A 52 -7.41 -13.01 -3.71
CA SER A 52 -7.57 -11.94 -4.71
C SER A 52 -6.34 -11.80 -5.61
N GLU A 53 -5.13 -11.99 -5.07
CA GLU A 53 -3.89 -12.04 -5.85
C GLU A 53 -3.88 -13.23 -6.82
N LEU A 54 -4.35 -14.41 -6.39
CA LEU A 54 -4.50 -15.57 -7.26
C LEU A 54 -5.53 -15.33 -8.37
N LEU A 55 -6.65 -14.67 -8.06
CA LEU A 55 -7.66 -14.27 -9.06
C LEU A 55 -7.06 -13.30 -10.09
N GLU A 56 -6.30 -12.31 -9.65
CA GLU A 56 -5.60 -11.38 -10.55
C GLU A 56 -4.67 -12.14 -11.51
N VAL A 57 -3.86 -13.07 -11.00
CA VAL A 57 -2.97 -13.90 -11.84
C VAL A 57 -3.75 -14.79 -12.80
N CYS A 58 -4.85 -15.40 -12.35
CA CYS A 58 -5.66 -16.30 -13.18
C CYS A 58 -6.45 -15.57 -14.27
N LEU A 59 -6.82 -14.31 -14.02
CA LEU A 59 -7.65 -13.49 -14.89
C LEU A 59 -6.85 -12.38 -15.61
N ALA A 60 -5.53 -12.37 -15.49
CA ALA A 60 -4.65 -11.35 -16.07
C ALA A 60 -4.81 -11.19 -17.61
N GLY A 61 -5.29 -12.20 -18.31
CA GLY A 61 -5.60 -12.15 -19.74
C GLY A 61 -7.10 -12.08 -20.06
N HIS A 62 -7.95 -11.76 -19.08
CA HIS A 62 -9.39 -11.68 -19.32
C HIS A 62 -9.71 -10.46 -20.18
N PRO A 63 -10.51 -10.61 -21.27
CA PRO A 63 -10.77 -9.51 -22.22
C PRO A 63 -11.71 -8.44 -21.67
N ASP A 64 -12.41 -8.71 -20.58
CA ASP A 64 -13.35 -7.78 -19.95
C ASP A 64 -12.63 -6.93 -18.90
N GLU A 65 -12.46 -5.65 -19.19
CA GLU A 65 -11.83 -4.66 -18.31
C GLU A 65 -12.57 -4.52 -16.96
N GLN A 66 -13.89 -4.79 -16.95
CA GLN A 66 -14.69 -4.73 -15.73
C GLN A 66 -14.23 -5.77 -14.69
N VAL A 67 -13.72 -6.93 -15.12
CA VAL A 67 -13.18 -7.97 -14.23
C VAL A 67 -11.93 -7.44 -13.49
N HIS A 68 -11.07 -6.71 -14.17
CA HIS A 68 -9.87 -6.12 -13.57
C HIS A 68 -10.24 -5.03 -12.56
N ILE A 69 -11.21 -4.17 -12.89
CA ILE A 69 -11.73 -3.14 -11.97
C ILE A 69 -12.30 -3.78 -10.70
N TRP A 70 -13.02 -4.89 -10.80
CA TRP A 70 -13.57 -5.58 -9.62
C TRP A 70 -12.49 -6.20 -8.75
N ILE A 71 -11.46 -6.80 -9.34
CA ILE A 71 -10.32 -7.38 -8.60
C ILE A 71 -9.57 -6.27 -7.85
N GLU A 72 -9.29 -5.15 -8.50
CA GLU A 72 -8.66 -3.99 -7.86
C GLU A 72 -9.51 -3.42 -6.74
N GLY A 73 -10.82 -3.30 -6.95
CA GLY A 73 -11.77 -2.87 -5.91
C GLY A 73 -11.76 -3.79 -4.69
N LEU A 74 -11.71 -5.11 -4.92
CA LEU A 74 -11.61 -6.10 -3.86
C LEU A 74 -10.30 -5.98 -3.08
N GLN A 75 -9.16 -5.89 -3.76
CA GLN A 75 -7.84 -5.73 -3.13
C GLN A 75 -7.78 -4.45 -2.30
N HIS A 76 -8.33 -3.37 -2.82
CA HIS A 76 -8.40 -2.11 -2.13
C HIS A 76 -9.28 -2.17 -0.85
N ALA A 77 -10.45 -2.80 -0.94
CA ALA A 77 -11.32 -3.03 0.23
C ALA A 77 -10.60 -3.86 1.31
N ILE A 78 -9.85 -4.88 0.92
CA ILE A 78 -9.04 -5.70 1.84
C ILE A 78 -7.97 -4.86 2.54
N GLN A 79 -7.29 -3.97 1.83
CA GLN A 79 -6.29 -3.07 2.43
C GLN A 79 -6.91 -2.14 3.46
N LEU A 80 -8.07 -1.54 3.15
CA LEU A 80 -8.80 -0.69 4.09
C LEU A 80 -9.24 -1.44 5.35
N MET A 81 -9.87 -2.60 5.17
CA MET A 81 -10.30 -3.44 6.30
C MET A 81 -9.11 -3.87 7.14
N SER A 82 -7.98 -4.25 6.53
CA SER A 82 -6.75 -4.63 7.24
C SER A 82 -6.20 -3.46 8.07
N HIS A 83 -6.30 -2.23 7.55
CA HIS A 83 -5.92 -1.04 8.28
C HIS A 83 -6.84 -0.80 9.49
N ASP A 84 -8.16 -0.83 9.28
CA ASP A 84 -9.14 -0.59 10.35
C ASP A 84 -9.08 -1.66 11.44
N VAL A 85 -8.91 -2.93 11.05
CA VAL A 85 -8.69 -4.04 12.00
C VAL A 85 -7.40 -3.83 12.78
N SER A 86 -6.33 -3.39 12.14
CA SER A 86 -5.08 -3.05 12.83
C SER A 86 -5.31 -1.93 13.84
N ARG A 87 -6.06 -0.88 13.48
CA ARG A 87 -6.41 0.20 14.41
C ARG A 87 -7.22 -0.28 15.61
N LEU A 88 -8.19 -1.17 15.40
CA LEU A 88 -8.96 -1.78 16.49
C LEU A 88 -8.06 -2.57 17.44
N MET A 89 -7.13 -3.35 16.92
CA MET A 89 -6.15 -4.08 17.75
C MET A 89 -5.31 -3.14 18.62
N PHE A 90 -5.02 -1.92 18.13
CA PHE A 90 -4.25 -0.94 18.89
C PHE A 90 -5.07 -0.22 19.96
N SER A 91 -6.34 0.08 19.67
CA SER A 91 -7.20 0.80 20.60
C SER A 91 -7.56 -0.02 21.85
N THR A 92 -7.56 -1.34 21.75
CA THR A 92 -8.00 -2.24 22.82
C THR A 92 -6.90 -2.67 23.77
N ASN A 93 -5.66 -2.72 23.32
CA ASN A 93 -4.57 -3.23 24.16
C ASN A 93 -3.69 -2.15 24.78
N GLY A 94 -3.92 -0.85 24.46
CA GLY A 94 -3.05 0.25 24.93
C GLY A 94 -1.57 0.07 24.54
N VAL A 95 -1.27 -0.96 23.75
CA VAL A 95 0.07 -1.30 23.28
C VAL A 95 0.19 -0.78 21.86
N GLU A 96 1.02 0.24 21.66
CA GLU A 96 1.43 0.64 20.32
C GLU A 96 1.99 -0.56 19.53
N PRO A 97 1.74 -0.64 18.20
CA PRO A 97 2.30 -1.71 17.40
C PRO A 97 3.80 -1.75 17.59
N LYS A 98 4.31 -2.87 18.07
CA LYS A 98 5.75 -3.07 18.11
C LYS A 98 6.24 -3.27 16.68
N PHE A 99 6.71 -2.20 16.06
CA PHE A 99 7.43 -2.31 14.81
C PHE A 99 8.70 -3.11 15.02
N LYS A 100 8.92 -4.10 14.18
CA LYS A 100 10.14 -4.89 14.19
C LYS A 100 11.22 -4.17 13.39
N LEU A 101 11.91 -3.25 14.05
CA LEU A 101 13.02 -2.55 13.40
C LEU A 101 14.17 -3.54 13.13
N GLU A 102 14.60 -3.58 11.89
CA GLU A 102 15.68 -4.43 11.41
C GLU A 102 16.50 -3.71 10.32
N LYS A 103 17.68 -4.26 9.99
CA LYS A 103 18.47 -3.79 8.85
C LYS A 103 17.77 -4.21 7.55
N VAL A 104 17.24 -3.26 6.81
CA VAL A 104 16.51 -3.47 5.56
C VAL A 104 17.30 -2.92 4.38
N ASP A 105 17.53 -3.75 3.37
CA ASP A 105 18.06 -3.32 2.07
C ASP A 105 16.94 -2.64 1.29
N MET A 106 16.98 -1.31 1.23
CA MET A 106 15.95 -0.48 0.61
C MET A 106 16.00 -0.55 -0.91
N ALA A 107 17.18 -0.73 -1.50
CA ALA A 107 17.32 -0.88 -2.94
C ALA A 107 16.68 -2.20 -3.42
N LEU A 108 16.96 -3.31 -2.72
CA LEU A 108 16.34 -4.60 -3.02
C LEU A 108 14.82 -4.56 -2.82
N LEU A 109 14.34 -3.90 -1.77
CA LEU A 109 12.91 -3.78 -1.50
C LEU A 109 12.21 -2.97 -2.60
N ALA A 110 12.74 -1.81 -2.97
CA ALA A 110 12.23 -0.98 -4.05
C ALA A 110 12.23 -1.72 -5.40
N PHE A 111 13.30 -2.47 -5.69
CA PHE A 111 13.38 -3.30 -6.89
C PHE A 111 12.25 -4.33 -6.96
N ARG A 112 11.94 -5.00 -5.84
CA ARG A 112 10.82 -5.97 -5.76
C ARG A 112 9.48 -5.31 -6.01
N VAL A 113 9.25 -4.15 -5.41
CA VAL A 113 8.02 -3.35 -5.64
C VAL A 113 7.93 -2.93 -7.10
N CYS A 114 8.99 -2.40 -7.71
CA CYS A 114 9.01 -2.06 -9.13
C CYS A 114 8.64 -3.26 -10.02
N ASN A 115 9.24 -4.43 -9.77
CA ASN A 115 8.97 -5.63 -10.59
C ASN A 115 7.52 -6.11 -10.46
N PHE A 116 6.93 -6.00 -9.27
CA PHE A 116 5.53 -6.32 -9.07
C PHE A 116 4.61 -5.40 -9.89
N TYR A 117 4.89 -4.10 -9.89
CA TYR A 117 4.07 -3.11 -10.59
C TYR A 117 4.31 -3.04 -12.10
N ARG A 118 5.45 -3.51 -12.63
CA ARG A 118 5.73 -3.50 -14.09
C ARG A 118 4.64 -4.16 -14.91
N ARG A 119 4.11 -5.32 -14.48
CA ARG A 119 3.04 -6.01 -15.19
C ARG A 119 1.75 -5.18 -15.25
N LYS A 120 1.41 -4.48 -14.16
CA LYS A 120 0.23 -3.58 -14.11
C LYS A 120 0.47 -2.34 -14.97
N ALA A 121 1.69 -1.81 -14.96
CA ALA A 121 2.09 -0.67 -15.76
C ALA A 121 2.02 -0.95 -17.27
N ASP A 122 2.35 -2.17 -17.70
CA ASP A 122 2.31 -2.60 -19.10
C ASP A 122 0.90 -2.46 -19.70
N TRP A 123 -0.16 -2.68 -18.93
CA TRP A 123 -1.55 -2.52 -19.39
C TRP A 123 -1.90 -1.08 -19.72
N LYS A 124 -1.38 -0.13 -18.96
CA LYS A 124 -1.48 1.32 -19.24
C LYS A 124 -0.36 1.83 -20.15
N LYS A 125 0.51 0.94 -20.67
CA LYS A 125 1.71 1.31 -21.43
C LYS A 125 2.62 2.28 -20.67
N ILE A 126 2.59 2.23 -19.34
CA ILE A 126 3.41 3.06 -18.46
C ILE A 126 4.78 2.40 -18.29
N GLN A 127 5.85 3.18 -18.46
CA GLN A 127 7.22 2.70 -18.24
C GLN A 127 7.65 2.93 -16.80
N VAL A 128 8.07 1.84 -16.11
CA VAL A 128 8.57 1.91 -14.73
C VAL A 128 10.09 1.80 -14.74
N HIS A 129 10.75 2.88 -14.34
CA HIS A 129 12.21 2.98 -14.22
C HIS A 129 12.65 2.83 -12.77
N SER A 130 13.79 2.18 -12.56
CA SER A 130 14.41 2.04 -11.24
C SER A 130 15.77 2.74 -11.23
N GLU A 131 15.92 3.75 -10.39
CA GLU A 131 17.13 4.55 -10.16
C GLU A 131 17.70 4.18 -8.78
N LEU A 132 18.21 2.97 -8.66
CA LEU A 132 18.66 2.42 -7.39
C LEU A 132 20.17 2.58 -7.27
N GLN A 133 20.62 3.26 -6.23
CA GLN A 133 22.04 3.32 -5.90
C GLN A 133 22.52 1.93 -5.48
N PRO A 134 23.55 1.36 -6.13
CA PRO A 134 23.92 -0.04 -5.93
C PRO A 134 24.59 -0.33 -4.58
N GLU A 135 25.04 0.69 -3.84
CA GLU A 135 25.83 0.51 -2.63
C GLU A 135 25.13 1.06 -1.39
N CYS A 136 25.09 0.24 -0.32
CA CYS A 136 24.84 0.66 1.07
C CYS A 136 23.52 1.38 1.38
N CYS A 137 22.44 1.08 0.66
CA CYS A 137 21.11 1.67 0.98
C CYS A 137 20.39 0.87 2.08
N PHE A 138 21.03 0.67 3.24
CA PHE A 138 20.42 -0.01 4.38
C PHE A 138 19.78 0.98 5.33
N ALA A 139 18.46 0.81 5.59
CA ALA A 139 17.74 1.55 6.62
C ALA A 139 17.55 0.70 7.87
N TRP A 140 17.46 1.35 9.02
CA TRP A 140 17.01 0.74 10.27
C TRP A 140 15.49 0.97 10.39
N THR A 141 14.69 -0.02 10.01
CA THR A 141 13.24 0.18 9.82
C THR A 141 12.47 -1.15 9.89
N ASP A 142 11.15 -1.08 9.90
CA ASP A 142 10.28 -2.25 9.75
C ASP A 142 10.03 -2.53 8.25
N ARG A 143 10.47 -3.71 7.80
CA ARG A 143 10.36 -4.13 6.39
C ARG A 143 8.92 -4.14 5.88
N VAL A 144 7.97 -4.60 6.71
CA VAL A 144 6.57 -4.73 6.30
C VAL A 144 5.92 -3.35 6.19
N ALA A 145 6.18 -2.47 7.16
CA ALA A 145 5.66 -1.12 7.15
C ALA A 145 6.16 -0.33 5.94
N VAL A 146 7.48 -0.36 5.68
CA VAL A 146 8.03 0.39 4.55
C VAL A 146 7.65 -0.20 3.19
N ALA A 147 7.47 -1.53 3.10
CA ALA A 147 6.94 -2.15 1.89
C ALA A 147 5.52 -1.64 1.59
N ALA A 148 4.64 -1.58 2.60
CA ALA A 148 3.28 -1.04 2.46
C ALA A 148 3.28 0.44 2.05
N VAL A 149 4.22 1.24 2.54
CA VAL A 149 4.39 2.63 2.12
C VAL A 149 4.75 2.73 0.64
N LEU A 150 5.78 1.99 0.19
CA LEU A 150 6.20 2.00 -1.21
C LEU A 150 5.10 1.47 -2.15
N ASP A 151 4.37 0.43 -1.72
CA ASP A 151 3.23 -0.11 -2.45
C ASP A 151 2.14 0.95 -2.64
N ASN A 152 1.79 1.68 -1.58
CA ASN A 152 0.82 2.76 -1.65
C ASN A 152 1.24 3.87 -2.63
N LEU A 153 2.51 4.30 -2.59
CA LEU A 153 3.04 5.32 -3.50
C LEU A 153 3.04 4.85 -4.95
N MET A 154 3.45 3.61 -5.22
CA MET A 154 3.44 3.02 -6.56
C MET A 154 2.04 2.84 -7.10
N SER A 155 1.10 2.36 -6.27
CA SER A 155 -0.32 2.24 -6.64
C SER A 155 -0.89 3.59 -7.04
N ASN A 156 -0.61 4.66 -6.27
CA ASN A 156 -1.05 6.01 -6.59
C ASN A 156 -0.42 6.51 -7.89
N ALA A 157 0.88 6.34 -8.08
CA ALA A 157 1.56 6.74 -9.31
C ALA A 157 0.93 6.11 -10.56
N LEU A 158 0.58 4.82 -10.51
CA LEU A 158 -0.11 4.13 -11.61
C LEU A 158 -1.55 4.59 -11.80
N LYS A 159 -2.30 4.80 -10.72
CA LYS A 159 -3.71 5.22 -10.78
C LYS A 159 -3.87 6.61 -11.41
N PHE A 160 -2.97 7.52 -11.10
CA PHE A 160 -3.09 8.91 -11.53
C PHE A 160 -2.27 9.26 -12.78
N SER A 161 -1.41 8.36 -13.26
CA SER A 161 -0.72 8.54 -14.53
C SER A 161 -1.57 8.08 -15.71
N GLU A 162 -1.57 8.87 -16.77
CA GLU A 162 -2.21 8.51 -18.04
C GLU A 162 -1.41 7.43 -18.79
N ASN A 163 -2.04 6.83 -19.78
CA ASN A 163 -1.42 5.82 -20.63
C ASN A 163 -0.19 6.40 -21.36
N GLY A 164 0.89 5.63 -21.41
CA GLY A 164 2.13 6.00 -22.09
C GLY A 164 3.07 6.91 -21.28
N LYS A 165 2.71 7.26 -20.06
CA LYS A 165 3.53 8.04 -19.11
C LYS A 165 4.62 7.20 -18.48
N GLN A 166 5.44 7.83 -17.63
CA GLN A 166 6.59 7.21 -16.98
C GLN A 166 6.53 7.38 -15.46
N ILE A 167 7.05 6.38 -14.74
CA ILE A 167 7.21 6.38 -13.29
C ILE A 167 8.66 6.02 -12.97
N TRP A 168 9.28 6.74 -12.04
CA TRP A 168 10.64 6.47 -11.56
C TRP A 168 10.61 6.16 -10.07
N VAL A 169 11.30 5.10 -9.70
CA VAL A 169 11.53 4.75 -8.30
C VAL A 169 13.01 4.86 -8.02
N GLY A 170 13.35 5.74 -7.11
CA GLY A 170 14.75 5.98 -6.72
C GLY A 170 15.01 5.56 -5.29
N VAL A 171 16.22 5.07 -5.01
CA VAL A 171 16.74 4.89 -3.65
C VAL A 171 18.18 5.36 -3.61
N ARG A 172 18.47 6.26 -2.67
CA ARG A 172 19.80 6.79 -2.45
C ARG A 172 20.09 7.04 -0.97
N THR A 173 21.35 7.12 -0.63
CA THR A 173 21.81 7.52 0.69
C THR A 173 22.08 9.03 0.69
N GLU A 174 21.49 9.75 1.63
CA GLU A 174 21.75 11.16 1.88
C GLU A 174 22.20 11.34 3.34
N ARG A 175 23.48 11.57 3.57
CA ARG A 175 24.06 11.68 4.93
C ARG A 175 23.67 10.49 5.81
N ASP A 176 22.87 10.73 6.85
CA ASP A 176 22.41 9.74 7.84
C ASP A 176 21.03 9.15 7.51
N GLN A 177 20.54 9.35 6.29
CA GLN A 177 19.21 8.90 5.88
C GLN A 177 19.27 8.12 4.56
N ILE A 178 18.36 7.17 4.43
CA ILE A 178 18.02 6.56 3.15
C ILE A 178 16.78 7.27 2.63
N VAL A 179 16.88 7.79 1.41
CA VAL A 179 15.79 8.48 0.72
C VAL A 179 15.28 7.59 -0.39
N SER A 180 14.02 7.19 -0.28
CA SER A 180 13.29 6.51 -1.35
C SER A 180 12.35 7.52 -2.03
N THR A 181 12.31 7.51 -3.35
CA THR A 181 11.48 8.43 -4.15
C THR A 181 10.59 7.64 -5.09
N VAL A 182 9.35 8.10 -5.26
CA VAL A 182 8.45 7.66 -6.33
C VAL A 182 8.01 8.92 -7.07
N ARG A 183 8.40 9.03 -8.35
CA ARG A 183 8.06 10.15 -9.24
C ARG A 183 7.17 9.67 -10.36
N ASP A 184 6.11 10.40 -10.64
CA ASP A 184 5.17 10.15 -11.72
C ASP A 184 5.02 11.35 -12.65
N GLU A 185 4.47 11.12 -13.83
CA GLU A 185 4.06 12.15 -14.81
C GLU A 185 2.53 12.33 -14.81
N GLY A 186 1.90 12.21 -13.65
CA GLY A 186 0.47 12.44 -13.47
C GLY A 186 0.08 13.93 -13.55
N PRO A 187 -1.15 14.27 -13.16
CA PRO A 187 -1.66 15.64 -13.23
C PRO A 187 -1.00 16.59 -12.23
N GLY A 188 -0.24 16.08 -11.27
CA GLY A 188 0.32 16.88 -10.18
C GLY A 188 -0.75 17.44 -9.24
N PHE A 189 -0.33 18.26 -8.28
CA PHE A 189 -1.19 18.80 -7.24
C PHE A 189 -1.11 20.32 -7.16
N SER A 190 -2.25 20.98 -6.96
CA SER A 190 -2.31 22.39 -6.60
C SER A 190 -1.69 22.64 -5.22
N LEU A 191 -1.36 23.88 -4.88
CA LEU A 191 -0.88 24.23 -3.54
C LEU A 191 -1.92 23.90 -2.45
N GLU A 192 -3.19 24.02 -2.81
CA GLU A 192 -4.32 23.70 -1.94
C GLU A 192 -4.39 22.20 -1.67
N ASP A 193 -4.34 21.36 -2.71
CA ASP A 193 -4.29 19.91 -2.59
C ASP A 193 -3.05 19.43 -1.82
N GLN A 194 -1.89 20.06 -2.03
CA GLN A 194 -0.67 19.68 -1.33
C GLN A 194 -0.79 19.84 0.19
N SER A 195 -1.54 20.83 0.67
CA SER A 195 -1.80 21.02 2.10
C SER A 195 -2.68 19.92 2.71
N LEU A 196 -3.43 19.20 1.87
CA LEU A 196 -4.41 18.19 2.25
C LEU A 196 -3.94 16.75 1.97
N LEU A 197 -2.82 16.56 1.24
CA LEU A 197 -2.33 15.28 0.72
C LEU A 197 -2.31 14.15 1.74
N PHE A 198 -1.96 14.44 2.98
CA PHE A 198 -1.80 13.45 4.04
C PHE A 198 -2.94 13.48 5.06
N GLN A 199 -4.04 14.15 4.76
CA GLN A 199 -5.23 14.15 5.63
C GLN A 199 -6.12 12.94 5.33
N LYS A 200 -6.69 12.36 6.39
CA LYS A 200 -7.53 11.13 6.31
C LYS A 200 -8.87 11.43 5.65
N GLY A 201 -9.24 10.60 4.67
CA GLY A 201 -10.56 10.66 4.03
C GLY A 201 -10.76 11.84 3.08
N VAL A 202 -9.71 12.61 2.81
CA VAL A 202 -9.77 13.72 1.86
C VAL A 202 -9.57 13.17 0.44
N ARG A 203 -10.54 13.47 -0.43
CA ARG A 203 -10.39 13.28 -1.88
C ARG A 203 -9.91 14.59 -2.47
N LEU A 204 -8.79 14.54 -3.14
CA LEU A 204 -8.20 15.67 -3.84
C LEU A 204 -8.92 15.92 -5.18
N SER A 205 -8.56 17.01 -5.86
CA SER A 205 -9.16 17.40 -7.13
C SER A 205 -8.93 16.39 -8.28
N ASN A 206 -7.87 15.60 -8.19
CA ASN A 206 -7.48 14.63 -9.21
C ASN A 206 -8.34 13.35 -9.14
N SER A 207 -8.75 12.86 -10.31
CA SER A 207 -9.45 11.59 -10.46
C SER A 207 -8.52 10.52 -11.05
N PRO A 208 -8.62 9.25 -10.63
CA PRO A 208 -7.90 8.14 -11.25
C PRO A 208 -8.22 8.02 -12.75
N THR A 209 -7.20 7.70 -13.56
CA THR A 209 -7.29 7.70 -15.03
C THR A 209 -7.96 6.46 -15.63
N GLY A 210 -8.05 5.36 -14.88
CA GLY A 210 -8.68 4.10 -15.29
C GLY A 210 -9.99 3.78 -14.55
N GLY A 211 -10.62 4.76 -13.89
CA GLY A 211 -11.86 4.52 -13.13
C GLY A 211 -11.65 3.79 -11.80
N GLU A 212 -10.41 3.63 -11.36
CA GLU A 212 -10.06 2.96 -10.10
C GLU A 212 -10.65 3.70 -8.91
N LEU A 213 -11.04 2.98 -7.86
CA LEU A 213 -11.54 3.59 -6.63
C LEU A 213 -10.40 4.24 -5.84
N SER A 214 -10.60 5.49 -5.41
CA SER A 214 -9.71 6.20 -4.50
C SER A 214 -10.45 6.54 -3.21
N THR A 215 -9.92 6.13 -2.07
CA THR A 215 -10.57 6.31 -0.76
C THR A 215 -10.08 7.54 0.00
N GLY A 216 -8.97 8.14 -0.43
CA GLY A 216 -8.35 9.26 0.27
C GLY A 216 -7.62 8.89 1.57
N TYR A 217 -7.44 7.60 1.87
CA TYR A 217 -6.75 7.15 3.09
C TYR A 217 -5.30 6.73 2.85
N GLY A 218 -4.93 6.35 1.63
CA GLY A 218 -3.65 5.74 1.35
C GLY A 218 -2.44 6.58 1.78
N LEU A 219 -2.38 7.83 1.39
CA LEU A 219 -1.27 8.73 1.75
C LEU A 219 -1.23 9.05 3.25
N ALA A 220 -2.40 9.18 3.89
CA ALA A 220 -2.49 9.38 5.35
C ALA A 220 -1.95 8.16 6.12
N ILE A 221 -2.26 6.94 5.64
CA ILE A 221 -1.72 5.69 6.18
C ILE A 221 -0.20 5.61 5.98
N ALA A 222 0.27 5.94 4.78
CA ALA A 222 1.70 5.96 4.48
C ALA A 222 2.46 6.91 5.42
N LYS A 223 1.90 8.10 5.68
CA LYS A 223 2.48 9.07 6.62
C LYS A 223 2.52 8.51 8.05
N ASP A 224 1.42 7.98 8.55
CA ASP A 224 1.34 7.41 9.90
C ASP A 224 2.36 6.27 10.10
N LEU A 225 2.51 5.38 9.11
CA LEU A 225 3.50 4.30 9.13
C LEU A 225 4.93 4.85 9.15
N VAL A 226 5.24 5.78 8.25
CA VAL A 226 6.59 6.36 8.15
C VAL A 226 7.00 7.08 9.44
N GLU A 227 6.11 7.86 10.04
CA GLU A 227 6.35 8.57 11.31
C GLU A 227 6.58 7.57 12.45
N LYS A 228 5.81 6.50 12.54
CA LYS A 228 5.95 5.46 13.56
C LYS A 228 7.24 4.64 13.46
N ILE A 229 7.81 4.49 12.27
CA ILE A 229 9.12 3.84 12.08
C ILE A 229 10.29 4.84 12.11
N GLY A 230 10.04 6.06 12.59
CA GLY A 230 11.07 7.08 12.81
C GLY A 230 11.53 7.82 11.55
N GLY A 231 10.71 7.81 10.50
CA GLY A 231 10.99 8.49 9.23
C GLY A 231 10.15 9.74 9.00
N SER A 232 10.23 10.24 7.76
CA SER A 232 9.38 11.32 7.26
C SER A 232 8.99 11.08 5.81
N ILE A 233 7.81 11.59 5.42
CA ILE A 233 7.31 11.54 4.05
C ILE A 233 6.94 12.96 3.61
N GLY A 234 7.21 13.28 2.35
CA GLY A 234 6.87 14.55 1.73
C GLY A 234 6.54 14.38 0.26
N CYS A 235 6.04 15.45 -0.34
CA CYS A 235 5.70 15.49 -1.76
C CYS A 235 6.15 16.82 -2.37
N GLU A 236 6.75 16.76 -3.55
CA GLU A 236 7.00 17.90 -4.42
C GLU A 236 6.17 17.72 -5.69
N SER A 237 5.35 18.72 -6.03
CA SER A 237 4.48 18.64 -7.19
C SER A 237 4.13 20.01 -7.73
N ARG A 238 3.78 20.06 -9.03
CA ARG A 238 3.17 21.22 -9.68
C ARG A 238 2.06 20.72 -10.61
N PRO A 239 0.95 21.45 -10.74
CA PRO A 239 -0.11 21.11 -11.69
C PRO A 239 0.45 20.89 -13.10
N GLY A 240 0.09 19.77 -13.71
CA GLY A 240 0.55 19.36 -15.06
C GLY A 240 1.96 18.76 -15.14
N HIS A 241 2.70 18.66 -14.02
CA HIS A 241 4.10 18.21 -14.02
C HIS A 241 4.34 16.95 -13.16
N GLY A 242 3.27 16.24 -12.79
CA GLY A 242 3.36 15.06 -11.95
C GLY A 242 3.68 15.36 -10.48
N ALA A 243 4.05 14.33 -9.76
CA ALA A 243 4.44 14.41 -8.37
C ALA A 243 5.69 13.59 -8.08
N THR A 244 6.43 13.99 -7.05
CA THR A 244 7.56 13.23 -6.50
C THR A 244 7.36 13.10 -5.00
N PHE A 245 7.09 11.88 -4.55
CA PHE A 245 7.02 11.54 -3.14
C PHE A 245 8.38 11.12 -2.63
N HIS A 246 8.74 11.59 -1.43
CA HIS A 246 10.01 11.30 -0.76
C HIS A 246 9.74 10.64 0.58
N VAL A 247 10.30 9.46 0.81
CA VAL A 247 10.32 8.78 2.10
C VAL A 247 11.75 8.79 2.62
N ARG A 248 11.96 9.37 3.80
CA ARG A 248 13.26 9.45 4.47
C ARG A 248 13.24 8.57 5.70
N LEU A 249 14.18 7.66 5.80
CA LEU A 249 14.34 6.73 6.92
C LEU A 249 15.76 6.83 7.48
N PRO A 250 15.97 6.57 8.78
CA PRO A 250 17.31 6.51 9.35
C PRO A 250 18.17 5.47 8.64
N ALA A 251 19.38 5.85 8.23
CA ALA A 251 20.32 4.89 7.68
C ALA A 251 20.77 3.93 8.79
N PHE A 252 20.94 2.66 8.43
CA PHE A 252 21.57 1.70 9.33
C PHE A 252 23.04 2.07 9.52
N LYS A 253 23.41 2.48 10.73
CA LYS A 253 24.81 2.76 11.09
C LYS A 253 25.49 1.43 11.43
N ASN A 254 26.44 1.00 10.61
CA ASN A 254 27.41 0.03 11.08
C ASN A 254 28.25 0.75 12.15
N ASN A 255 28.07 0.38 13.41
CA ASN A 255 29.08 0.69 14.41
C ASN A 255 30.31 -0.16 14.04
N CYS A 256 31.22 0.40 13.27
CA CYS A 256 32.57 -0.10 13.15
C CYS A 256 33.37 0.26 14.43
#